data_c4f59e27aa8076ca57ea9db62e2440cc
#
_entry.id   c4f59e27aa8076ca57ea9db62e2440cc
#
_cell.length_a   1.000
_cell.length_b   1.000
_cell.length_c   1.000
_cell.angle_alpha   90.00
_cell.angle_beta   90.00
_cell.angle_gamma   90.00
#
_symmetry.space_group_name_H-M   'P 1'
#
loop_
_entity.id
_entity.type
_entity.pdbx_description
1 polymer ?
#
loop_
_entity_poly.entity_id
_entity_poly.type
_entity_poly.pdbx_seq_one_letter_code
_entity_poly.pdbx_strand_id
1 'polypeptide(L)'
;MGQLDNTIVVFTTDNGAENITFPDGGTTPFKGGKLTTWEGGMRAPLLVRWPGQIKPGTVKTEIFAALDWVPTLVNIAGGPKGDALKKQIESGQYPGIVKTTLDGVDQTEYLAGRSEKSAREVFFYYTGSQPSAVRYKNWKFYYTMVPDTATGGLYGATTYHWTQIVNIKRDPFEQTVGADAKSLLAYAGSIGSPSTAYLYDWNILPIGQLLWTKELMSYKEFPPMQAPETYNLDGILKAMQQSGHRSQ
;
A
#
# COMPACT_ATOMS: atom_id res chain seq x y z
N MET A 1 33.99 12.35 -9.14
CA MET A 1 33.86 12.82 -7.74
C MET A 1 34.18 11.75 -6.69
N GLY A 2 34.34 10.48 -7.05
CA GLY A 2 34.76 9.38 -6.14
C GLY A 2 33.79 9.05 -5.00
N GLN A 3 32.53 9.52 -5.05
CA GLN A 3 31.56 9.36 -3.94
C GLN A 3 30.68 8.11 -4.07
N LEU A 4 30.82 7.33 -5.13
CA LEU A 4 29.91 6.22 -5.43
C LEU A 4 29.88 5.17 -4.31
N ASP A 5 31.00 4.94 -3.63
CA ASP A 5 31.07 3.95 -2.55
C ASP A 5 30.53 4.47 -1.21
N ASN A 6 30.30 5.77 -1.11
CA ASN A 6 29.63 6.41 0.03
C ASN A 6 28.24 6.93 -0.34
N THR A 7 27.58 6.30 -1.31
CA THR A 7 26.26 6.73 -1.79
C THR A 7 25.32 5.55 -1.85
N ILE A 8 24.14 5.71 -1.25
CA ILE A 8 22.99 4.80 -1.47
C ILE A 8 22.30 5.27 -2.74
N VAL A 9 22.18 4.37 -3.71
CA VAL A 9 21.47 4.63 -4.96
C VAL A 9 20.17 3.83 -4.94
N VAL A 10 19.06 4.51 -5.15
CA VAL A 10 17.72 3.92 -5.22
C VAL A 10 17.13 4.22 -6.59
N PHE A 11 16.67 3.19 -7.27
CA PHE A 11 15.93 3.31 -8.53
C PHE A 11 14.56 2.64 -8.33
N THR A 12 13.51 3.38 -8.57
CA THR A 12 12.12 2.91 -8.40
C THR A 12 11.18 3.74 -9.27
N THR A 13 9.91 3.34 -9.32
CA THR A 13 8.80 4.16 -9.83
C THR A 13 7.85 4.50 -8.70
N ASP A 14 7.01 5.50 -8.89
CA ASP A 14 6.00 5.94 -7.90
C ASP A 14 4.78 5.02 -7.85
N ASN A 15 4.44 4.37 -8.97
CA ASN A 15 3.30 3.46 -9.13
C ASN A 15 3.62 2.35 -10.13
N GLY A 16 2.68 1.46 -10.35
CA GLY A 16 2.74 0.46 -11.40
C GLY A 16 2.57 1.08 -12.80
N ALA A 17 2.65 0.22 -13.83
CA ALA A 17 2.60 0.64 -15.21
C ALA A 17 1.35 1.45 -15.56
N GLU A 18 1.52 2.49 -16.34
CA GLU A 18 0.41 3.27 -16.90
C GLU A 18 -0.05 2.67 -18.22
N ASN A 19 -1.29 2.17 -18.23
CA ASN A 19 -1.87 1.51 -19.40
C ASN A 19 -2.67 2.46 -20.30
N ILE A 20 -2.91 3.70 -19.85
CA ILE A 20 -3.76 4.67 -20.56
C ILE A 20 -3.01 5.30 -21.73
N THR A 21 -1.71 5.54 -21.57
CA THR A 21 -0.86 6.21 -22.56
C THR A 21 0.00 5.21 -23.33
N PHE A 22 -0.61 4.15 -23.82
CA PHE A 22 0.10 3.19 -24.69
C PHE A 22 0.75 3.93 -25.88
N PRO A 23 2.01 3.64 -26.25
CA PRO A 23 2.85 2.53 -25.77
C PRO A 23 3.83 2.85 -24.63
N ASP A 24 3.76 4.01 -24.01
CA ASP A 24 4.84 4.55 -23.19
C ASP A 24 4.97 3.87 -21.80
N GLY A 25 3.87 3.37 -21.23
CA GLY A 25 3.87 2.85 -19.88
C GLY A 25 4.43 1.44 -19.68
N GLY A 26 4.58 0.68 -20.75
CA GLY A 26 4.85 -0.74 -20.64
C GLY A 26 3.71 -1.49 -19.92
N THR A 27 3.84 -2.79 -19.80
CA THR A 27 2.88 -3.62 -19.07
C THR A 27 3.58 -4.63 -18.18
N THR A 28 2.92 -5.02 -17.10
CA THR A 28 3.37 -6.08 -16.21
C THR A 28 2.37 -7.23 -16.26
N PRO A 29 2.74 -8.45 -15.84
CA PRO A 29 1.79 -9.57 -15.81
C PRO A 29 0.77 -9.43 -14.66
N PHE A 30 0.94 -8.46 -13.78
CA PHE A 30 0.06 -8.24 -12.65
C PHE A 30 -1.22 -7.52 -13.09
N LYS A 31 -2.33 -7.85 -12.44
CA LYS A 31 -3.65 -7.28 -12.71
C LYS A 31 -3.68 -5.76 -12.45
N GLY A 32 -4.41 -5.03 -13.30
CA GLY A 32 -4.55 -3.58 -13.22
C GLY A 32 -3.30 -2.82 -13.66
N GLY A 33 -3.31 -1.53 -13.42
CA GLY A 33 -2.24 -0.58 -13.69
C GLY A 33 -2.35 0.64 -12.80
N LYS A 34 -1.63 1.70 -13.13
CA LYS A 34 -1.69 3.00 -12.44
C LYS A 34 -3.14 3.41 -12.16
N LEU A 35 -3.39 4.04 -11.03
CA LEU A 35 -4.70 4.44 -10.49
C LEU A 35 -5.57 3.28 -9.96
N THR A 36 -5.05 2.06 -9.89
CA THR A 36 -5.78 0.94 -9.32
C THR A 36 -5.09 0.40 -8.07
N THR A 37 -5.85 -0.29 -7.22
CA THR A 37 -5.31 -0.96 -6.02
C THR A 37 -4.95 -2.43 -6.26
N TRP A 38 -5.00 -2.88 -7.52
CA TRP A 38 -4.47 -4.16 -7.95
C TRP A 38 -2.95 -4.20 -7.87
N GLU A 39 -2.37 -5.38 -7.84
CA GLU A 39 -0.91 -5.52 -7.75
C GLU A 39 -0.19 -4.83 -8.91
N GLY A 40 -0.78 -4.81 -10.13
CA GLY A 40 -0.22 -4.10 -11.28
C GLY A 40 -0.19 -2.59 -11.15
N GLY A 41 -1.06 -2.01 -10.31
CA GLY A 41 -1.07 -0.58 -10.01
C GLY A 41 -0.15 -0.17 -8.87
N MET A 42 0.08 -1.08 -7.92
CA MET A 42 0.77 -0.78 -6.67
C MET A 42 2.19 -1.33 -6.58
N ARG A 43 2.52 -2.41 -7.32
CA ARG A 43 3.87 -2.95 -7.33
C ARG A 43 4.77 -2.09 -8.21
N ALA A 44 5.75 -1.47 -7.58
CA ALA A 44 6.82 -0.73 -8.24
C ALA A 44 8.12 -1.55 -8.21
N PRO A 45 8.90 -1.60 -9.29
CA PRO A 45 10.25 -2.15 -9.22
C PRO A 45 11.10 -1.31 -8.28
N LEU A 46 11.93 -1.98 -7.48
CA LEU A 46 12.85 -1.32 -6.55
C LEU A 46 14.23 -1.95 -6.66
N LEU A 47 15.21 -1.14 -7.03
CA LEU A 47 16.62 -1.51 -7.07
C LEU A 47 17.38 -0.63 -6.09
N VAL A 48 18.15 -1.25 -5.21
CA VAL A 48 18.92 -0.53 -4.19
C VAL A 48 20.39 -0.96 -4.26
N ARG A 49 21.27 0.00 -4.36
CA ARG A 49 22.71 -0.18 -4.19
C ARG A 49 23.13 0.49 -2.88
N TRP A 50 23.64 -0.29 -1.96
CA TRP A 50 24.18 0.21 -0.68
C TRP A 50 25.51 -0.50 -0.39
N PRO A 51 26.63 0.10 -0.80
CA PRO A 51 27.94 -0.54 -0.69
C PRO A 51 28.30 -0.94 0.73
N GLY A 52 28.86 -2.13 0.90
CA GLY A 52 29.24 -2.66 2.19
C GLY A 52 28.09 -3.17 3.07
N GLN A 53 26.84 -2.90 2.69
CA GLN A 53 25.66 -3.33 3.46
C GLN A 53 24.79 -4.33 2.69
N ILE A 54 24.50 -4.09 1.42
CA ILE A 54 23.73 -5.00 0.57
C ILE A 54 24.68 -5.80 -0.31
N LYS A 55 24.61 -7.14 -0.20
CA LYS A 55 25.38 -8.04 -1.07
C LYS A 55 24.83 -7.94 -2.50
N PRO A 56 25.67 -7.76 -3.52
CA PRO A 56 25.25 -7.75 -4.91
C PRO A 56 24.45 -9.01 -5.29
N GLY A 57 23.39 -8.82 -6.12
CA GLY A 57 22.53 -9.90 -6.56
C GLY A 57 21.52 -10.40 -5.53
N THR A 58 21.43 -9.76 -4.35
CA THR A 58 20.40 -10.09 -3.36
C THR A 58 19.00 -9.74 -3.91
N VAL A 59 18.07 -10.70 -3.78
CA VAL A 59 16.65 -10.51 -4.10
C VAL A 59 15.86 -10.58 -2.81
N LYS A 60 14.98 -9.61 -2.59
CA LYS A 60 14.07 -9.51 -1.45
C LYS A 60 12.63 -9.50 -1.95
N THR A 61 11.75 -10.26 -1.32
CA THR A 61 10.37 -10.50 -1.77
C THR A 61 9.29 -10.14 -0.76
N GLU A 62 9.70 -9.75 0.46
CA GLU A 62 8.77 -9.30 1.49
C GLU A 62 8.29 -7.87 1.22
N ILE A 63 7.28 -7.42 1.94
CA ILE A 63 6.68 -6.08 1.74
C ILE A 63 7.70 -5.00 2.09
N PHE A 64 7.93 -4.09 1.16
CA PHE A 64 8.62 -2.82 1.37
C PHE A 64 7.76 -1.72 0.73
N ALA A 65 7.44 -0.68 1.46
CA ALA A 65 6.64 0.44 0.98
C ALA A 65 7.47 1.72 0.88
N ALA A 66 7.10 2.62 -0.02
CA ALA A 66 7.75 3.92 -0.14
C ALA A 66 7.75 4.72 1.18
N LEU A 67 6.72 4.52 2.01
CA LEU A 67 6.61 5.09 3.37
C LEU A 67 7.80 4.70 4.27
N ASP A 68 8.41 3.55 4.03
CA ASP A 68 9.48 3.00 4.87
C ASP A 68 10.82 3.70 4.68
N TRP A 69 10.97 4.47 3.59
CA TRP A 69 12.21 5.19 3.34
C TRP A 69 12.53 6.22 4.41
N VAL A 70 11.53 6.97 4.91
CA VAL A 70 11.77 8.02 5.91
C VAL A 70 12.42 7.45 7.17
N PRO A 71 11.81 6.50 7.92
CA PRO A 71 12.43 5.98 9.13
C PRO A 71 13.71 5.18 8.84
N THR A 72 13.81 4.51 7.70
CA THR A 72 14.99 3.77 7.30
C THR A 72 16.18 4.71 7.07
N LEU A 73 16.01 5.78 6.32
CA LEU A 73 17.08 6.74 6.05
C LEU A 73 17.48 7.52 7.31
N VAL A 74 16.52 7.84 8.18
CA VAL A 74 16.81 8.46 9.48
C VAL A 74 17.71 7.56 10.33
N ASN A 75 17.39 6.25 10.42
CA ASN A 75 18.26 5.30 11.13
C ASN A 75 19.65 5.20 10.48
N ILE A 76 19.72 5.07 9.16
CA ILE A 76 20.99 4.99 8.42
C ILE A 76 21.86 6.24 8.66
N ALA A 77 21.26 7.40 8.78
CA ALA A 77 21.93 8.66 9.09
C ALA A 77 22.33 8.81 10.57
N GLY A 78 22.12 7.79 11.41
CA GLY A 78 22.47 7.81 12.83
C GLY A 78 21.37 8.38 13.74
N GLY A 79 20.17 8.57 13.23
CA GLY A 79 18.99 8.99 14.00
C GLY A 79 18.31 7.86 14.77
N PRO A 80 17.10 8.10 15.29
CA PRO A 80 16.35 7.12 16.07
C PRO A 80 16.05 5.85 15.26
N LYS A 81 16.16 4.69 15.89
CA LYS A 81 15.98 3.35 15.29
C LYS A 81 14.60 2.79 15.56
N GLY A 82 14.09 1.98 14.61
CA GLY A 82 12.81 1.27 14.74
C GLY A 82 11.68 2.24 15.09
N ASP A 83 10.87 1.92 16.08
CA ASP A 83 9.72 2.73 16.51
C ASP A 83 10.09 3.99 17.30
N ALA A 84 11.37 4.23 17.60
CA ALA A 84 11.77 5.38 18.42
C ALA A 84 11.45 6.71 17.73
N LEU A 85 11.65 6.80 16.41
CA LEU A 85 11.30 7.99 15.63
C LEU A 85 9.79 8.26 15.69
N LYS A 86 8.96 7.22 15.49
CA LYS A 86 7.51 7.33 15.58
C LYS A 86 7.08 7.87 16.95
N LYS A 87 7.59 7.29 18.03
CA LYS A 87 7.29 7.74 19.39
C LYS A 87 7.71 9.19 19.65
N GLN A 88 8.84 9.63 19.09
CA GLN A 88 9.28 11.02 19.21
C GLN A 88 8.34 11.98 18.46
N ILE A 89 7.89 11.61 17.26
CA ILE A 89 6.92 12.39 16.48
C ILE A 89 5.58 12.49 17.23
N GLU A 90 5.06 11.35 17.68
CA GLU A 90 3.78 11.28 18.41
C GLU A 90 3.80 12.02 19.76
N SER A 91 4.96 12.09 20.41
CA SER A 91 5.12 12.83 21.66
C SER A 91 5.16 14.36 21.51
N GLY A 92 5.13 14.86 20.25
CA GLY A 92 5.24 16.32 20.00
C GLY A 92 6.63 16.89 20.26
N GLN A 93 7.67 16.06 20.22
CA GLN A 93 9.05 16.45 20.49
C GLN A 93 9.63 17.44 19.45
N TYR A 94 8.95 17.56 18.30
CA TYR A 94 9.31 18.48 17.23
C TYR A 94 8.37 19.68 17.22
N PRO A 95 8.81 20.86 17.70
CA PRO A 95 7.97 22.05 17.77
C PRO A 95 7.54 22.52 16.38
N GLY A 96 6.30 23.01 16.28
CA GLY A 96 5.73 23.50 15.03
C GLY A 96 5.13 22.41 14.13
N ILE A 97 5.20 21.14 14.51
CA ILE A 97 4.54 20.03 13.80
C ILE A 97 3.15 19.83 14.38
N VAL A 98 2.16 19.74 13.50
CA VAL A 98 0.80 19.31 13.89
C VAL A 98 0.87 17.88 14.45
N LYS A 99 0.02 17.54 15.40
CA LYS A 99 -0.09 16.18 15.93
C LYS A 99 -0.24 15.19 14.78
N THR A 100 0.73 14.35 14.59
CA THR A 100 0.82 13.40 13.48
C THR A 100 1.48 12.09 13.94
N THR A 101 1.41 11.08 13.10
CA THR A 101 2.08 9.80 13.28
C THR A 101 2.92 9.46 12.06
N LEU A 102 3.77 8.45 12.19
CA LEU A 102 4.59 7.93 11.10
C LEU A 102 4.10 6.53 10.72
N ASP A 103 3.67 6.37 9.48
CA ASP A 103 3.18 5.09 8.97
C ASP A 103 4.29 4.20 8.39
N GLY A 104 5.45 4.78 8.13
CA GLY A 104 6.64 4.07 7.71
C GLY A 104 7.25 3.25 8.85
N VAL A 105 7.89 2.14 8.51
CA VAL A 105 8.66 1.30 9.42
C VAL A 105 10.13 1.23 8.98
N ASP A 106 11.02 1.14 9.96
CA ASP A 106 12.46 1.05 9.68
C ASP A 106 12.82 -0.31 9.10
N GLN A 107 13.32 -0.32 7.88
CA GLN A 107 13.67 -1.51 7.11
C GLN A 107 15.19 -1.75 7.03
N THR A 108 15.98 -1.04 7.81
CA THR A 108 17.45 -1.09 7.75
C THR A 108 17.99 -2.52 7.86
N GLU A 109 17.47 -3.30 8.81
CA GLU A 109 17.92 -4.68 9.04
C GLU A 109 17.54 -5.61 7.88
N TYR A 110 16.33 -5.41 7.31
CA TYR A 110 15.86 -6.17 6.16
C TYR A 110 16.66 -5.85 4.90
N LEU A 111 16.87 -4.57 4.59
CA LEU A 111 17.64 -4.15 3.42
C LEU A 111 19.10 -4.63 3.49
N ALA A 112 19.72 -4.49 4.65
CA ALA A 112 21.11 -4.93 4.85
C ALA A 112 21.28 -6.46 4.94
N GLY A 113 20.20 -7.24 4.86
CA GLY A 113 20.26 -8.71 4.91
C GLY A 113 20.53 -9.28 6.29
N ARG A 114 20.44 -8.49 7.34
CA ARG A 114 20.55 -8.96 8.73
C ARG A 114 19.24 -9.55 9.25
N SER A 115 18.12 -9.26 8.58
CA SER A 115 16.83 -9.91 8.76
C SER A 115 16.34 -10.49 7.45
N GLU A 116 15.83 -11.73 7.50
CA GLU A 116 15.14 -12.36 6.36
C GLU A 116 13.71 -11.85 6.20
N LYS A 117 13.12 -11.30 7.28
CA LYS A 117 11.75 -10.79 7.29
C LYS A 117 11.75 -9.27 7.22
N SER A 118 10.82 -8.73 6.45
CA SER A 118 10.48 -7.33 6.49
C SER A 118 9.93 -6.93 7.86
N ALA A 119 10.22 -5.72 8.29
CA ALA A 119 9.58 -5.12 9.46
C ALA A 119 8.11 -4.77 9.19
N ARG A 120 7.70 -4.67 7.90
CA ARG A 120 6.33 -4.40 7.49
C ARG A 120 5.58 -5.70 7.20
N GLU A 121 4.55 -5.97 7.99
CA GLU A 121 3.63 -7.10 7.75
C GLU A 121 2.30 -6.64 7.13
N VAL A 122 1.95 -5.35 7.24
CA VAL A 122 0.66 -4.78 6.83
C VAL A 122 0.88 -3.63 5.86
N PHE A 123 0.05 -3.57 4.82
CA PHE A 123 -0.01 -2.45 3.91
C PHE A 123 -1.46 -2.13 3.55
N PHE A 124 -1.85 -0.85 3.67
CA PHE A 124 -3.19 -0.35 3.36
C PHE A 124 -3.22 0.27 1.97
N TYR A 125 -4.27 -0.04 1.22
CA TYR A 125 -4.50 0.45 -0.13
C TYR A 125 -5.67 1.40 -0.13
N TYR A 126 -5.49 2.55 -0.78
CA TYR A 126 -6.52 3.57 -0.89
C TYR A 126 -6.83 3.87 -2.35
N THR A 127 -8.09 4.19 -2.64
CA THR A 127 -8.53 4.76 -3.90
C THR A 127 -8.94 6.20 -3.61
N GLY A 128 -8.09 7.17 -3.98
CA GLY A 128 -8.20 8.52 -3.44
C GLY A 128 -8.10 8.50 -1.92
N SER A 129 -9.07 9.05 -1.23
CA SER A 129 -9.16 9.02 0.25
C SER A 129 -9.96 7.82 0.79
N GLN A 130 -10.51 6.97 -0.08
CA GLN A 130 -11.36 5.86 0.32
C GLN A 130 -10.52 4.61 0.58
N PRO A 131 -10.66 3.97 1.76
CA PRO A 131 -10.09 2.67 2.03
C PRO A 131 -10.53 1.62 0.99
N SER A 132 -9.60 0.93 0.38
CA SER A 132 -9.87 -0.03 -0.68
C SER A 132 -9.52 -1.47 -0.30
N ALA A 133 -8.29 -1.70 0.13
CA ALA A 133 -7.84 -3.02 0.51
C ALA A 133 -6.80 -2.97 1.64
N VAL A 134 -6.60 -4.09 2.32
CA VAL A 134 -5.47 -4.28 3.24
C VAL A 134 -4.75 -5.56 2.89
N ARG A 135 -3.43 -5.51 2.90
CA ARG A 135 -2.56 -6.68 2.78
C ARG A 135 -1.96 -7.01 4.14
N TYR A 136 -2.07 -8.26 4.55
CA TYR A 136 -1.38 -8.82 5.70
C TYR A 136 -0.55 -10.01 5.24
N LYS A 137 0.78 -9.87 5.23
CA LYS A 137 1.71 -10.88 4.71
C LYS A 137 1.35 -11.24 3.26
N ASN A 138 0.90 -12.49 3.04
CA ASN A 138 0.51 -12.99 1.72
C ASN A 138 -0.98 -12.82 1.41
N TRP A 139 -1.78 -12.31 2.36
CA TRP A 139 -3.22 -12.16 2.21
C TRP A 139 -3.58 -10.73 1.91
N LYS A 140 -4.45 -10.53 0.93
CA LYS A 140 -5.01 -9.24 0.58
C LYS A 140 -6.53 -9.32 0.64
N PHE A 141 -7.11 -8.35 1.33
CA PHE A 141 -8.54 -8.23 1.60
C PHE A 141 -9.06 -6.99 0.91
N TYR A 142 -9.98 -7.17 -0.02
CA TYR A 142 -10.59 -6.08 -0.76
C TYR A 142 -11.98 -5.75 -0.23
N TYR A 143 -12.22 -4.49 0.05
CA TYR A 143 -13.52 -3.92 0.45
C TYR A 143 -14.14 -3.17 -0.69
N THR A 144 -13.31 -2.48 -1.47
CA THR A 144 -13.69 -1.85 -2.71
C THR A 144 -12.68 -2.22 -3.80
N MET A 145 -13.12 -2.24 -5.05
CA MET A 145 -12.26 -2.52 -6.20
C MET A 145 -12.57 -1.54 -7.33
N VAL A 146 -11.55 -1.08 -8.01
CA VAL A 146 -11.68 -0.41 -9.29
C VAL A 146 -11.71 -1.45 -10.40
N PRO A 147 -12.42 -1.21 -11.52
CA PRO A 147 -12.40 -2.12 -12.67
C PRO A 147 -10.97 -2.38 -13.18
N ASP A 148 -10.69 -3.63 -13.55
CA ASP A 148 -9.43 -4.02 -14.18
C ASP A 148 -9.45 -3.68 -15.67
N THR A 149 -9.46 -2.41 -15.97
CA THR A 149 -9.38 -1.88 -17.34
C THR A 149 -8.36 -0.76 -17.39
N ALA A 150 -7.85 -0.45 -18.58
CA ALA A 150 -6.90 0.66 -18.74
C ALA A 150 -7.39 1.99 -18.12
N THR A 151 -8.70 2.20 -18.11
CA THR A 151 -9.34 3.41 -17.58
C THR A 151 -10.04 3.18 -16.24
N GLY A 152 -9.92 2.00 -15.65
CA GLY A 152 -10.67 1.60 -14.44
C GLY A 152 -10.50 2.55 -13.27
N GLY A 153 -9.29 3.05 -13.06
CA GLY A 153 -9.00 4.01 -12.01
C GLY A 153 -9.70 5.38 -12.17
N LEU A 154 -10.24 5.68 -13.36
CA LEU A 154 -10.97 6.93 -13.62
C LEU A 154 -12.46 6.81 -13.28
N TYR A 155 -12.99 5.60 -13.13
CA TYR A 155 -14.44 5.38 -12.94
C TYR A 155 -14.85 5.13 -11.49
N GLY A 156 -13.94 5.25 -10.55
CA GLY A 156 -14.21 5.02 -9.15
C GLY A 156 -14.27 3.54 -8.77
N ALA A 157 -14.35 3.29 -7.47
CA ALA A 157 -14.35 1.96 -6.91
C ALA A 157 -15.78 1.44 -6.64
N THR A 158 -15.97 0.14 -6.85
CA THR A 158 -17.19 -0.56 -6.47
C THR A 158 -17.02 -1.19 -5.09
N THR A 159 -17.98 -0.93 -4.19
CA THR A 159 -18.04 -1.61 -2.89
C THR A 159 -18.75 -2.95 -3.03
N TYR A 160 -18.15 -3.99 -2.48
CA TYR A 160 -18.73 -5.33 -2.48
C TYR A 160 -19.44 -5.63 -1.16
N HIS A 161 -20.54 -6.39 -1.21
CA HIS A 161 -21.22 -6.87 0.00
C HIS A 161 -20.35 -7.80 0.84
N TRP A 162 -19.41 -8.49 0.19
CA TRP A 162 -18.49 -9.43 0.83
C TRP A 162 -17.05 -9.01 0.56
N THR A 163 -16.24 -8.99 1.61
CA THR A 163 -14.80 -8.79 1.46
C THR A 163 -14.22 -9.86 0.55
N GLN A 164 -13.58 -9.45 -0.53
CA GLN A 164 -12.88 -10.38 -1.42
C GLN A 164 -11.50 -10.69 -0.82
N ILE A 165 -11.10 -11.96 -0.87
CA ILE A 165 -9.83 -12.42 -0.30
C ILE A 165 -8.98 -13.04 -1.39
N VAL A 166 -7.71 -12.69 -1.43
CA VAL A 166 -6.73 -13.34 -2.30
C VAL A 166 -5.45 -13.63 -1.55
N ASN A 167 -4.86 -14.78 -1.79
CA ASN A 167 -3.51 -15.09 -1.34
C ASN A 167 -2.54 -14.77 -2.47
N ILE A 168 -1.85 -13.65 -2.38
CA ILE A 168 -0.94 -13.12 -3.42
C ILE A 168 0.20 -14.09 -3.77
N LYS A 169 0.58 -14.99 -2.86
CA LYS A 169 1.60 -16.00 -3.15
C LYS A 169 1.06 -17.15 -3.99
N ARG A 170 -0.22 -17.52 -3.80
CA ARG A 170 -0.91 -18.57 -4.58
C ARG A 170 -1.46 -18.04 -5.89
N ASP A 171 -1.95 -16.80 -5.86
CA ASP A 171 -2.53 -16.10 -7.00
C ASP A 171 -1.91 -14.70 -7.15
N PRO A 172 -0.68 -14.61 -7.65
CA PRO A 172 0.04 -13.34 -7.79
C PRO A 172 -0.59 -12.40 -8.81
N PHE A 173 -1.46 -12.91 -9.68
CA PHE A 173 -2.14 -12.14 -10.72
C PHE A 173 -3.58 -11.80 -10.37
N GLU A 174 -4.02 -12.11 -9.14
CA GLU A 174 -5.34 -11.76 -8.61
C GLU A 174 -6.52 -12.20 -9.52
N GLN A 175 -6.38 -13.39 -10.13
CA GLN A 175 -7.37 -13.93 -11.07
C GLN A 175 -8.65 -14.44 -10.40
N THR A 176 -8.60 -14.64 -9.06
CA THR A 176 -9.68 -15.22 -8.27
C THR A 176 -10.59 -14.18 -7.62
N VAL A 177 -10.29 -12.88 -7.80
CA VAL A 177 -11.04 -11.77 -7.23
C VAL A 177 -11.41 -10.75 -8.31
N GLY A 178 -12.52 -10.02 -8.08
CA GLY A 178 -13.02 -8.99 -8.98
C GLY A 178 -14.35 -9.32 -9.62
N ALA A 179 -14.84 -8.39 -10.43
CA ALA A 179 -16.14 -8.49 -11.10
C ALA A 179 -16.17 -9.46 -12.29
N ASP A 180 -15.02 -9.85 -12.80
CA ASP A 180 -14.93 -10.79 -13.92
C ASP A 180 -15.31 -12.17 -13.39
N ALA A 181 -16.45 -12.63 -13.79
CA ALA A 181 -17.07 -13.90 -13.40
C ALA A 181 -16.14 -15.14 -13.41
N LYS A 182 -14.90 -15.00 -13.83
CA LYS A 182 -13.87 -16.03 -13.76
C LYS A 182 -13.68 -16.60 -12.36
N SER A 183 -13.81 -15.76 -11.32
CA SER A 183 -13.71 -16.21 -9.94
C SER A 183 -14.88 -17.09 -9.53
N LEU A 184 -16.10 -16.78 -9.97
CA LEU A 184 -17.29 -17.55 -9.65
C LEU A 184 -17.36 -18.87 -10.46
N LEU A 185 -16.96 -18.85 -11.73
CA LEU A 185 -16.91 -20.03 -12.60
C LEU A 185 -15.75 -20.95 -12.22
N ALA A 186 -14.60 -20.40 -11.86
CA ALA A 186 -13.49 -21.18 -11.33
C ALA A 186 -13.86 -21.78 -9.96
N TYR A 187 -14.69 -21.12 -9.19
CA TYR A 187 -15.27 -21.64 -7.95
C TYR A 187 -16.21 -22.83 -8.20
N ALA A 188 -17.05 -22.75 -9.22
CA ALA A 188 -18.01 -23.82 -9.55
C ALA A 188 -17.37 -25.05 -10.23
N GLY A 189 -16.18 -24.91 -10.81
CA GLY A 189 -15.61 -25.90 -11.73
C GLY A 189 -14.36 -26.66 -11.28
N SER A 190 -13.65 -26.25 -10.22
CA SER A 190 -12.42 -26.94 -9.83
C SER A 190 -12.09 -26.86 -8.35
N ILE A 191 -12.28 -27.98 -7.66
CA ILE A 191 -11.68 -28.24 -6.35
C ILE A 191 -10.16 -28.19 -6.54
N GLY A 192 -9.50 -27.22 -5.89
CA GLY A 192 -8.05 -27.02 -6.00
C GLY A 192 -7.60 -25.80 -6.79
N SER A 193 -8.53 -25.05 -7.40
CA SER A 193 -8.24 -23.73 -7.96
C SER A 193 -7.86 -22.71 -6.85
N PRO A 194 -7.01 -21.71 -7.15
CA PRO A 194 -6.75 -20.58 -6.24
C PRO A 194 -8.02 -19.89 -5.71
N SER A 195 -9.12 -19.92 -6.49
CA SER A 195 -10.45 -19.43 -6.09
C SER A 195 -11.06 -20.14 -4.88
N THR A 196 -10.62 -21.36 -4.57
CA THR A 196 -11.09 -22.08 -3.39
C THR A 196 -10.53 -21.49 -2.09
N ALA A 197 -9.55 -20.59 -2.16
CA ALA A 197 -9.04 -19.89 -0.98
C ALA A 197 -10.17 -19.21 -0.18
N TYR A 198 -11.18 -18.67 -0.87
CA TYR A 198 -12.31 -18.04 -0.20
C TYR A 198 -13.15 -19.03 0.61
N LEU A 199 -13.31 -20.26 0.16
CA LEU A 199 -14.07 -21.29 0.88
C LEU A 199 -13.32 -21.85 2.09
N TYR A 200 -12.02 -22.08 1.92
CA TYR A 200 -11.23 -22.79 2.93
C TYR A 200 -10.47 -21.85 3.86
N ASP A 201 -10.24 -20.63 3.42
CA ASP A 201 -9.43 -19.64 4.14
C ASP A 201 -10.25 -18.44 4.67
N TRP A 202 -11.59 -18.53 4.66
CA TRP A 202 -12.47 -17.47 5.18
C TRP A 202 -12.23 -17.12 6.64
N ASN A 203 -11.67 -18.05 7.41
CA ASN A 203 -11.29 -17.86 8.80
C ASN A 203 -10.23 -16.74 9.00
N ILE A 204 -9.58 -16.28 7.91
CA ILE A 204 -8.65 -15.16 7.96
C ILE A 204 -9.36 -13.79 7.89
N LEU A 205 -10.62 -13.73 7.48
CA LEU A 205 -11.40 -12.49 7.36
C LEU A 205 -11.36 -11.58 8.58
N PRO A 206 -11.50 -12.12 9.82
CA PRO A 206 -11.44 -11.27 11.02
C PRO A 206 -10.15 -10.48 11.16
N ILE A 207 -9.04 -10.99 10.62
CA ILE A 207 -7.74 -10.29 10.63
C ILE A 207 -7.84 -9.01 9.79
N GLY A 208 -8.38 -9.10 8.56
CA GLY A 208 -8.57 -7.94 7.70
C GLY A 208 -9.47 -6.88 8.34
N GLN A 209 -10.58 -7.30 8.95
CA GLN A 209 -11.50 -6.40 9.66
C GLN A 209 -10.83 -5.73 10.86
N LEU A 210 -10.06 -6.48 11.65
CA LEU A 210 -9.33 -5.92 12.79
C LEU A 210 -8.30 -4.88 12.37
N LEU A 211 -7.55 -5.16 11.28
CA LEU A 211 -6.55 -4.23 10.76
C LEU A 211 -7.19 -2.93 10.29
N TRP A 212 -8.28 -3.01 9.53
CA TRP A 212 -9.04 -1.82 9.12
C TRP A 212 -9.62 -1.05 10.29
N THR A 213 -10.15 -1.74 11.27
CA THR A 213 -10.67 -1.08 12.48
C THR A 213 -9.57 -0.27 13.16
N LYS A 214 -8.38 -0.84 13.33
CA LYS A 214 -7.23 -0.13 13.90
C LYS A 214 -6.83 1.08 13.06
N GLU A 215 -6.76 0.93 11.75
CA GLU A 215 -6.41 2.01 10.83
C GLU A 215 -7.40 3.17 10.91
N LEU A 216 -8.71 2.88 10.80
CA LEU A 216 -9.76 3.91 10.89
C LEU A 216 -9.82 4.56 12.27
N MET A 217 -9.53 3.82 13.33
CA MET A 217 -9.44 4.41 14.68
C MET A 217 -8.25 5.34 14.84
N SER A 218 -7.13 5.09 14.14
CA SER A 218 -5.99 5.97 14.17
C SER A 218 -6.30 7.37 13.63
N TYR A 219 -7.23 7.49 12.67
CA TYR A 219 -7.65 8.79 12.12
C TYR A 219 -8.38 9.69 13.12
N LYS A 220 -8.92 9.12 14.20
CA LYS A 220 -9.47 9.93 15.30
C LYS A 220 -8.38 10.61 16.11
N GLU A 221 -7.25 9.94 16.25
CA GLU A 221 -6.11 10.45 16.98
C GLU A 221 -5.19 11.31 16.11
N PHE A 222 -4.98 10.88 14.87
CA PHE A 222 -4.12 11.51 13.86
C PHE A 222 -4.93 11.76 12.59
N PRO A 223 -5.73 12.84 12.54
CA PRO A 223 -6.57 13.14 11.37
C PRO A 223 -5.71 13.36 10.11
N PRO A 224 -6.19 12.98 8.93
CA PRO A 224 -5.53 13.27 7.67
C PRO A 224 -5.23 14.76 7.54
N MET A 225 -3.98 15.09 7.20
CA MET A 225 -3.53 16.48 7.07
C MET A 225 -3.82 17.08 5.69
N GLN A 226 -3.97 16.24 4.67
CA GLN A 226 -4.27 16.66 3.31
C GLN A 226 -5.75 16.49 3.00
N ALA A 227 -6.31 17.47 2.30
CA ALA A 227 -7.61 17.30 1.69
C ALA A 227 -7.55 16.26 0.57
N PRO A 228 -8.62 15.48 0.34
CA PRO A 228 -8.68 14.57 -0.79
C PRO A 228 -8.44 15.31 -2.12
N GLU A 229 -7.57 14.78 -2.97
CA GLU A 229 -7.31 15.35 -4.29
C GLU A 229 -8.51 15.23 -5.24
N THR A 230 -9.41 14.29 -4.98
CA THR A 230 -10.60 14.07 -5.79
C THR A 230 -11.65 15.15 -5.53
N TYR A 231 -12.01 15.83 -6.57
CA TYR A 231 -13.11 16.79 -6.60
C TYR A 231 -14.42 16.02 -6.33
N ASN A 232 -14.96 16.14 -5.13
CA ASN A 232 -16.31 15.66 -4.86
C ASN A 232 -17.16 16.77 -4.28
N LEU A 233 -18.42 16.81 -4.69
CA LEU A 233 -19.37 17.84 -4.29
C LEU A 233 -19.57 17.89 -2.77
N ASP A 234 -19.57 16.75 -2.10
CA ASP A 234 -19.72 16.66 -0.65
C ASP A 234 -18.54 17.29 0.09
N GLY A 235 -17.33 17.14 -0.43
CA GLY A 235 -16.13 17.79 0.11
C GLY A 235 -16.23 19.32 0.01
N ILE A 236 -16.72 19.82 -1.12
CA ILE A 236 -16.94 21.26 -1.36
C ILE A 236 -18.01 21.81 -0.42
N LEU A 237 -19.15 21.14 -0.33
CA LEU A 237 -20.24 21.54 0.55
C LEU A 237 -19.84 21.57 2.01
N LYS A 238 -19.06 20.58 2.48
CA LYS A 238 -18.50 20.57 3.84
C LYS A 238 -17.51 21.71 4.06
N ALA A 239 -16.64 21.99 3.10
CA ALA A 239 -15.69 23.11 3.19
C ALA A 239 -16.41 24.46 3.22
N MET A 240 -17.47 24.64 2.42
CA MET A 240 -18.30 25.86 2.43
C MET A 240 -19.04 26.05 3.76
N GLN A 241 -19.56 24.98 4.36
CA GLN A 241 -20.21 25.02 5.68
C GLN A 241 -19.24 25.39 6.79
N GLN A 242 -18.00 24.89 6.74
CA GLN A 242 -16.96 25.21 7.72
C GLN A 242 -16.43 26.65 7.58
N SER A 243 -16.38 27.19 6.36
CA SER A 243 -15.95 28.57 6.15
C SER A 243 -17.03 29.58 6.56
N GLY A 244 -18.30 29.24 6.45
CA GLY A 244 -19.42 30.07 6.90
C GLY A 244 -19.54 30.25 8.42
N HIS A 245 -18.90 29.36 9.21
CA HIS A 245 -18.87 29.45 10.69
C HIS A 245 -17.69 30.28 11.24
N ARG A 246 -16.76 30.73 10.40
CA ARG A 246 -15.61 31.57 10.80
C ARG A 246 -15.85 33.08 10.64
N SER A 247 -17.03 33.49 10.18
CA SER A 247 -17.39 34.89 9.91
C SER A 247 -18.52 35.40 10.81
N GLN A 248 -18.73 34.83 11.99
CA GLN A 248 -19.58 35.40 13.05
C GLN A 248 -18.79 35.66 14.34
#